data_bfeae375f4de0ce24fc3e37ba73f8fa5
#
_entry.id   bfeae375f4de0ce24fc3e37ba73f8fa5
#
_cell.length_a   1.000
_cell.length_b   1.000
_cell.length_c   1.000
_cell.angle_alpha   90.00
_cell.angle_beta   90.00
_cell.angle_gamma   90.00
#
_symmetry.space_group_name_H-M   'P 1'
#
loop_
_entity.id
_entity.type
_entity.pdbx_description
1 polymer ?
#
loop_
_entity_poly.entity_id
_entity_poly.type
_entity_poly.pdbx_seq_one_letter_code
_entity_poly.pdbx_strand_id
1 'polypeptide(L)'
;MMLNRALVNMTFGFWEKYWAEYEFCLSYQKNERMRGMRMSDAWAGQEMVGKTLLVVSDQGSGDAIQFSRYLVEAKYLGKFAKLIYLVQPDLKEVLARVSGVDEVVGFGEKMHVDFDAFSSLLGIMRVLQISPSNCHRPPHVATDPKLDELWKCRVDALWDGKSKKVGIVWAGDPRHGNDHARSLPLAQFLKISFVQGVQPFSFQVGKAAEQLGSAPPEAGVVDLGQDFRSFDDTASALKQMNLLISCDTAVAHLAGCMGIPTWIVLPNPREWRWLVDVSTTNWYETVRLFSQGTPKDWDSVMVAVVSELHEFVRR
;
A
#
# COMPACT_ATOMS: atom_id res chain seq x y z
N MET A 1 -2.34 8.51 25.37
CA MET A 1 -1.00 8.13 25.88
C MET A 1 -0.56 6.78 25.30
N MET A 2 -1.35 5.72 25.39
CA MET A 2 -1.05 4.35 24.91
C MET A 2 -0.68 4.33 23.42
N LEU A 3 -1.49 4.90 22.53
CA LEU A 3 -1.20 4.94 21.08
C LEU A 3 0.14 5.61 20.76
N ASN A 4 0.44 6.75 21.39
CA ASN A 4 1.71 7.45 21.14
C ASN A 4 2.91 6.63 21.60
N ARG A 5 2.78 5.90 22.72
CA ARG A 5 3.81 4.97 23.20
C ARG A 5 4.05 3.84 22.22
N ALA A 6 2.98 3.23 21.71
CA ALA A 6 3.07 2.18 20.71
C ALA A 6 3.77 2.68 19.43
N LEU A 7 3.30 3.80 18.86
CA LEU A 7 3.88 4.37 17.64
C LEU A 7 5.38 4.67 17.78
N VAL A 8 5.79 5.34 18.87
CA VAL A 8 7.22 5.65 19.10
C VAL A 8 8.06 4.38 19.15
N ASN A 9 7.62 3.36 19.91
CA ASN A 9 8.41 2.13 20.04
C ASN A 9 8.41 1.31 18.75
N MET A 10 7.31 1.28 18.01
CA MET A 10 7.23 0.61 16.71
C MET A 10 8.15 1.26 15.68
N THR A 11 8.33 2.59 15.73
CA THR A 11 9.28 3.30 14.86
C THR A 11 10.73 2.83 15.05
N PHE A 12 11.07 2.36 16.26
CA PHE A 12 12.36 1.77 16.57
C PHE A 12 12.40 0.23 16.43
N GLY A 13 11.36 -0.37 15.87
CA GLY A 13 11.32 -1.80 15.53
C GLY A 13 10.81 -2.74 16.64
N PHE A 14 10.27 -2.22 17.74
CA PHE A 14 9.73 -3.06 18.83
C PHE A 14 8.27 -3.49 18.56
N TRP A 15 7.96 -3.98 17.36
CA TRP A 15 6.58 -4.21 16.92
C TRP A 15 5.87 -5.27 17.75
N GLU A 16 6.49 -6.42 17.99
CA GLU A 16 5.88 -7.55 18.70
C GLU A 16 5.38 -7.20 20.11
N LYS A 17 6.01 -6.23 20.78
CA LYS A 17 5.63 -5.77 22.11
C LYS A 17 4.43 -4.82 22.12
N TYR A 18 4.18 -4.18 20.99
CA TYR A 18 3.21 -3.09 20.93
C TYR A 18 2.00 -3.35 20.04
N TRP A 19 1.93 -4.49 19.33
CA TRP A 19 0.78 -4.85 18.52
C TRP A 19 -0.54 -4.81 19.29
N ALA A 20 -0.58 -5.35 20.50
CA ALA A 20 -1.81 -5.38 21.32
C ALA A 20 -2.32 -3.97 21.67
N GLU A 21 -1.42 -3.04 22.02
CA GLU A 21 -1.79 -1.66 22.32
C GLU A 21 -2.24 -0.93 21.06
N TYR A 22 -1.55 -1.15 19.95
CA TYR A 22 -1.83 -0.53 18.67
C TYR A 22 -3.19 -1.00 18.12
N GLU A 23 -3.44 -2.31 18.11
CA GLU A 23 -4.71 -2.91 17.77
C GLU A 23 -5.85 -2.36 18.63
N PHE A 24 -5.68 -2.39 19.95
CA PHE A 24 -6.72 -1.88 20.87
C PHE A 24 -7.09 -0.43 20.57
N CYS A 25 -6.10 0.44 20.36
CA CYS A 25 -6.36 1.85 20.12
C CYS A 25 -7.00 2.15 18.77
N LEU A 26 -6.62 1.41 17.72
CA LEU A 26 -7.06 1.71 16.36
C LEU A 26 -8.27 0.87 15.93
N SER A 27 -8.27 -0.41 16.25
CA SER A 27 -9.32 -1.32 15.79
C SER A 27 -10.56 -1.27 16.69
N TYR A 28 -10.38 -1.40 18.00
CA TYR A 28 -11.51 -1.55 18.91
C TYR A 28 -12.00 -0.25 19.55
N GLN A 29 -11.11 0.68 19.81
CA GLN A 29 -11.49 1.91 20.52
C GLN A 29 -12.05 3.00 19.60
N LYS A 30 -11.55 3.09 18.36
CA LYS A 30 -11.84 4.24 17.49
C LYS A 30 -12.45 3.87 16.12
N ASN A 31 -12.48 2.61 15.75
CA ASN A 31 -12.85 2.22 14.40
C ASN A 31 -14.31 1.78 14.30
N GLU A 32 -15.12 2.53 13.54
CA GLU A 32 -16.53 2.20 13.33
C GLU A 32 -16.75 0.88 12.60
N ARG A 33 -15.79 0.43 11.80
CA ARG A 33 -15.85 -0.85 11.07
C ARG A 33 -15.85 -2.06 12.01
N MET A 34 -15.30 -1.88 13.23
CA MET A 34 -15.27 -2.88 14.30
C MET A 34 -16.41 -2.71 15.31
N ARG A 35 -17.35 -1.79 15.02
CA ARG A 35 -18.45 -1.50 15.94
C ARG A 35 -19.34 -2.71 16.15
N GLY A 36 -19.57 -3.08 17.39
CA GLY A 36 -20.35 -4.27 17.77
C GLY A 36 -19.57 -5.57 17.87
N MET A 37 -18.31 -5.61 17.42
CA MET A 37 -17.41 -6.72 17.62
C MET A 37 -16.76 -6.63 19.01
N ARG A 38 -16.72 -7.74 19.74
CA ARG A 38 -16.14 -7.80 21.09
C ARG A 38 -14.80 -8.51 21.04
N MET A 39 -13.79 -7.97 21.72
CA MET A 39 -12.46 -8.56 21.79
C MET A 39 -12.47 -10.02 22.30
N SER A 40 -13.45 -10.39 23.15
CA SER A 40 -13.63 -11.75 23.61
C SER A 40 -13.93 -12.75 22.50
N ASP A 41 -14.49 -12.28 21.40
CA ASP A 41 -14.91 -13.11 20.25
C ASP A 41 -13.83 -13.09 19.13
N ALA A 42 -12.74 -12.33 19.36
CA ALA A 42 -11.63 -12.24 18.42
C ALA A 42 -10.76 -13.52 18.46
N TRP A 43 -10.32 -13.94 17.28
CA TRP A 43 -9.34 -15.03 17.18
C TRP A 43 -8.02 -14.65 17.84
N ALA A 44 -7.57 -15.50 18.76
CA ALA A 44 -6.34 -15.28 19.54
C ALA A 44 -5.18 -16.20 19.13
N GLY A 45 -5.30 -16.92 18.01
CA GLY A 45 -4.27 -17.83 17.51
C GLY A 45 -4.55 -19.32 17.77
N GLN A 46 -5.66 -19.66 18.45
CA GLN A 46 -6.05 -21.05 18.70
C GLN A 46 -6.51 -21.75 17.41
N GLU A 47 -6.32 -23.07 17.36
CA GLU A 47 -6.89 -23.91 16.30
C GLU A 47 -8.42 -23.89 16.33
N MET A 48 -9.03 -23.73 15.18
CA MET A 48 -10.48 -23.69 14.97
C MET A 48 -10.81 -24.53 13.73
N VAL A 49 -10.53 -25.82 13.81
CA VAL A 49 -10.62 -26.77 12.69
C VAL A 49 -12.00 -26.73 12.02
N GLY A 50 -12.03 -26.52 10.72
CA GLY A 50 -13.25 -26.54 9.93
C GLY A 50 -14.12 -25.29 10.04
N LYS A 51 -13.72 -24.32 10.85
CA LYS A 51 -14.45 -23.06 11.10
C LYS A 51 -14.17 -21.98 10.06
N THR A 52 -14.96 -20.91 10.10
CA THR A 52 -14.84 -19.73 9.22
C THR A 52 -14.27 -18.56 10.01
N LEU A 53 -13.18 -17.96 9.49
CA LEU A 53 -12.59 -16.72 10.01
C LEU A 53 -13.05 -15.53 9.16
N LEU A 54 -13.59 -14.49 9.78
CA LEU A 54 -13.77 -13.18 9.19
C LEU A 54 -12.56 -12.29 9.54
N VAL A 55 -11.86 -11.79 8.53
CA VAL A 55 -10.82 -10.76 8.74
C VAL A 55 -11.35 -9.42 8.25
N VAL A 56 -11.29 -8.41 9.11
CA VAL A 56 -11.78 -7.05 8.82
C VAL A 56 -10.62 -6.16 8.47
N SER A 57 -10.66 -5.53 7.29
CA SER A 57 -9.75 -4.45 6.91
C SER A 57 -10.10 -3.17 7.66
N ASP A 58 -9.73 -3.14 8.92
CA ASP A 58 -10.05 -2.06 9.86
C ASP A 58 -9.21 -0.79 9.66
N GLN A 59 -8.16 -0.86 8.85
CA GLN A 59 -7.24 0.24 8.55
C GLN A 59 -7.44 0.83 7.14
N GLY A 60 -6.45 1.57 6.63
CA GLY A 60 -6.46 2.14 5.28
C GLY A 60 -6.29 1.10 4.16
N SER A 61 -6.53 1.52 2.91
CA SER A 61 -6.36 0.64 1.73
C SER A 61 -4.92 0.12 1.59
N GLY A 62 -3.93 0.93 1.96
CA GLY A 62 -2.52 0.50 1.98
C GLY A 62 -2.27 -0.65 2.96
N ASP A 63 -2.86 -0.59 4.16
CA ASP A 63 -2.75 -1.64 5.17
C ASP A 63 -3.47 -2.92 4.71
N ALA A 64 -4.67 -2.76 4.11
CA ALA A 64 -5.42 -3.89 3.55
C ALA A 64 -4.59 -4.66 2.52
N ILE A 65 -3.92 -3.96 1.62
CA ILE A 65 -3.05 -4.53 0.60
C ILE A 65 -1.80 -5.13 1.25
N GLN A 66 -1.10 -4.37 2.08
CA GLN A 66 0.17 -4.77 2.67
C GLN A 66 0.03 -6.03 3.53
N PHE A 67 -0.95 -6.05 4.43
CA PHE A 67 -1.08 -7.11 5.42
C PHE A 67 -1.87 -8.34 4.92
N SER A 68 -2.48 -8.27 3.73
CA SER A 68 -3.13 -9.44 3.11
C SER A 68 -2.17 -10.62 2.90
N ARG A 69 -0.86 -10.37 2.84
CA ARG A 69 0.21 -11.38 2.73
C ARG A 69 0.22 -12.41 3.87
N TYR A 70 -0.37 -12.07 5.01
CA TYR A 70 -0.38 -12.93 6.19
C TYR A 70 -1.69 -13.73 6.36
N LEU A 71 -2.68 -13.53 5.50
CA LEU A 71 -3.97 -14.20 5.60
C LEU A 71 -3.86 -15.72 5.39
N VAL A 72 -2.99 -16.13 4.49
CA VAL A 72 -2.72 -17.56 4.27
C VAL A 72 -2.13 -18.23 5.52
N GLU A 73 -1.22 -17.54 6.23
CA GLU A 73 -0.61 -18.05 7.46
C GLU A 73 -1.62 -18.10 8.60
N ALA A 74 -2.47 -17.07 8.73
CA ALA A 74 -3.54 -17.04 9.72
C ALA A 74 -4.54 -18.19 9.49
N LYS A 75 -4.94 -18.41 8.24
CA LYS A 75 -5.82 -19.52 7.87
C LYS A 75 -5.20 -20.88 8.23
N TYR A 76 -3.93 -21.07 7.91
CA TYR A 76 -3.20 -22.31 8.19
C TYR A 76 -3.02 -22.54 9.70
N LEU A 77 -2.59 -21.50 10.44
CA LEU A 77 -2.38 -21.57 11.88
C LEU A 77 -3.68 -21.94 12.63
N GLY A 78 -4.78 -21.28 12.26
CA GLY A 78 -6.09 -21.55 12.86
C GLY A 78 -6.79 -22.80 12.32
N LYS A 79 -6.24 -23.47 11.31
CA LYS A 79 -6.87 -24.60 10.59
C LYS A 79 -8.28 -24.28 10.10
N PHE A 80 -8.50 -23.03 9.67
CA PHE A 80 -9.80 -22.59 9.16
C PHE A 80 -10.11 -23.24 7.81
N ALA A 81 -11.34 -23.72 7.65
CA ALA A 81 -11.83 -24.20 6.35
C ALA A 81 -12.06 -23.02 5.38
N LYS A 82 -12.52 -21.89 5.91
CA LYS A 82 -12.82 -20.69 5.12
C LYS A 82 -12.28 -19.42 5.78
N LEU A 83 -11.73 -18.51 4.95
CA LEU A 83 -11.38 -17.14 5.33
C LEU A 83 -12.13 -16.15 4.45
N ILE A 84 -12.92 -15.28 5.10
CA ILE A 84 -13.62 -14.17 4.46
C ILE A 84 -12.85 -12.89 4.77
N TYR A 85 -12.54 -12.11 3.73
CA TYR A 85 -11.86 -10.83 3.89
C TYR A 85 -12.81 -9.67 3.59
N LEU A 86 -13.13 -8.87 4.60
CA LEU A 86 -14.02 -7.72 4.51
C LEU A 86 -13.17 -6.46 4.28
N VAL A 87 -13.33 -5.83 3.11
CA VAL A 87 -12.43 -4.78 2.60
C VAL A 87 -13.19 -3.55 2.07
N GLN A 88 -12.44 -2.50 1.74
CA GLN A 88 -12.95 -1.38 0.96
C GLN A 88 -13.42 -1.90 -0.42
N PRO A 89 -14.55 -1.39 -0.96
CA PRO A 89 -15.13 -1.92 -2.20
C PRO A 89 -14.20 -1.89 -3.41
N ASP A 90 -13.35 -0.87 -3.52
CA ASP A 90 -12.37 -0.68 -4.60
C ASP A 90 -11.17 -1.64 -4.56
N LEU A 91 -11.01 -2.38 -3.46
CA LEU A 91 -9.96 -3.40 -3.29
C LEU A 91 -10.44 -4.83 -3.59
N LYS A 92 -11.74 -5.02 -3.78
CA LYS A 92 -12.36 -6.34 -3.79
C LYS A 92 -11.76 -7.27 -4.85
N GLU A 93 -11.67 -6.81 -6.08
CA GLU A 93 -11.20 -7.60 -7.20
C GLU A 93 -9.72 -7.98 -7.06
N VAL A 94 -8.88 -7.01 -6.71
CA VAL A 94 -7.43 -7.23 -6.60
C VAL A 94 -7.09 -8.15 -5.42
N LEU A 95 -7.81 -8.05 -4.29
CA LEU A 95 -7.57 -8.89 -3.11
C LEU A 95 -8.25 -10.25 -3.17
N ALA A 96 -9.20 -10.46 -4.08
CA ALA A 96 -9.82 -11.78 -4.29
C ALA A 96 -8.83 -12.83 -4.83
N ARG A 97 -7.70 -12.41 -5.36
CA ARG A 97 -6.64 -13.29 -5.88
C ARG A 97 -5.51 -13.58 -4.88
N VAL A 98 -5.63 -13.04 -3.66
CA VAL A 98 -4.64 -13.27 -2.61
C VAL A 98 -4.79 -14.68 -2.04
N SER A 99 -3.70 -15.41 -1.93
CA SER A 99 -3.66 -16.76 -1.39
C SER A 99 -4.20 -16.82 0.05
N GLY A 100 -5.03 -17.83 0.32
CA GLY A 100 -5.64 -18.04 1.64
C GLY A 100 -6.97 -17.31 1.82
N VAL A 101 -7.37 -16.43 0.91
CA VAL A 101 -8.69 -15.78 0.90
C VAL A 101 -9.64 -16.62 0.07
N ASP A 102 -10.78 -17.02 0.63
CA ASP A 102 -11.79 -17.80 -0.07
C ASP A 102 -12.95 -16.92 -0.56
N GLU A 103 -13.19 -15.81 0.13
CA GLU A 103 -14.24 -14.85 -0.23
C GLU A 103 -13.82 -13.44 0.15
N VAL A 104 -14.06 -12.47 -0.72
CA VAL A 104 -13.90 -11.05 -0.43
C VAL A 104 -15.24 -10.35 -0.46
N VAL A 105 -15.54 -9.59 0.59
CA VAL A 105 -16.78 -8.82 0.75
C VAL A 105 -16.43 -7.35 0.87
N GLY A 106 -17.11 -6.49 0.13
CA GLY A 106 -16.96 -5.03 0.25
C GLY A 106 -17.71 -4.47 1.46
N PHE A 107 -17.18 -3.44 2.12
CA PHE A 107 -17.93 -2.72 3.14
C PHE A 107 -19.24 -2.20 2.58
N GLY A 108 -20.35 -2.45 3.31
CA GLY A 108 -21.70 -2.09 2.91
C GLY A 108 -22.42 -3.17 2.06
N GLU A 109 -21.72 -4.18 1.60
CA GLU A 109 -22.37 -5.35 0.98
C GLU A 109 -22.97 -6.28 2.03
N LYS A 110 -24.03 -7.01 1.64
CA LYS A 110 -24.61 -8.04 2.50
C LYS A 110 -23.74 -9.27 2.51
N MET A 111 -23.23 -9.64 3.67
CA MET A 111 -22.55 -10.91 3.87
C MET A 111 -23.59 -12.04 3.93
N HIS A 112 -23.38 -13.08 3.14
CA HIS A 112 -24.31 -14.23 3.02
C HIS A 112 -23.86 -15.46 3.82
N VAL A 113 -22.74 -15.37 4.50
CA VAL A 113 -22.14 -16.48 5.25
C VAL A 113 -21.87 -16.04 6.69
N ASP A 114 -22.25 -16.89 7.62
CA ASP A 114 -21.90 -16.72 9.02
C ASP A 114 -20.41 -17.03 9.22
N PHE A 115 -19.81 -16.44 10.26
CA PHE A 115 -18.45 -16.72 10.67
C PHE A 115 -18.40 -17.17 12.14
N ASP A 116 -17.42 -17.99 12.46
CA ASP A 116 -17.25 -18.56 13.81
C ASP A 116 -16.29 -17.71 14.68
N ALA A 117 -15.36 -16.99 14.04
CA ALA A 117 -14.43 -16.09 14.68
C ALA A 117 -14.10 -14.90 13.77
N PHE A 118 -13.61 -13.81 14.34
CA PHE A 118 -13.11 -12.69 13.55
C PHE A 118 -11.74 -12.21 14.02
N SER A 119 -11.06 -11.46 13.17
CA SER A 119 -9.84 -10.72 13.50
C SER A 119 -9.82 -9.38 12.80
N SER A 120 -9.21 -8.36 13.43
CA SER A 120 -8.74 -7.18 12.72
C SER A 120 -7.46 -7.52 11.95
N LEU A 121 -7.04 -6.68 10.99
CA LEU A 121 -5.72 -6.84 10.37
C LEU A 121 -4.59 -6.75 11.40
N LEU A 122 -4.68 -5.82 12.34
CA LEU A 122 -3.69 -5.68 13.40
C LEU A 122 -3.69 -6.87 14.37
N GLY A 123 -4.85 -7.52 14.56
CA GLY A 123 -4.98 -8.77 15.30
C GLY A 123 -4.19 -9.91 14.66
N ILE A 124 -4.22 -10.02 13.31
CA ILE A 124 -3.36 -10.97 12.58
C ILE A 124 -1.88 -10.71 12.87
N MET A 125 -1.45 -9.42 12.79
CA MET A 125 -0.06 -9.05 13.09
C MET A 125 0.36 -9.45 14.50
N ARG A 126 -0.52 -9.23 15.47
CA ARG A 126 -0.30 -9.60 16.88
C ARG A 126 -0.19 -11.11 17.06
N VAL A 127 -1.13 -11.87 16.49
CA VAL A 127 -1.15 -13.34 16.62
C VAL A 127 0.09 -13.97 15.98
N LEU A 128 0.51 -13.50 14.82
CA LEU A 128 1.70 -13.98 14.11
C LEU A 128 3.01 -13.37 14.64
N GLN A 129 2.94 -12.48 15.63
CA GLN A 129 4.09 -11.80 16.24
C GLN A 129 5.03 -11.17 15.21
N ILE A 130 4.46 -10.43 14.27
CA ILE A 130 5.23 -9.80 13.18
C ILE A 130 6.19 -8.78 13.76
N SER A 131 7.44 -8.85 13.28
CA SER A 131 8.56 -7.99 13.70
C SER A 131 9.38 -7.58 12.48
N PRO A 132 10.31 -6.62 12.58
CA PRO A 132 11.19 -6.29 11.47
C PRO A 132 12.01 -7.47 10.94
N SER A 133 12.30 -8.45 11.77
CA SER A 133 13.11 -9.63 11.40
C SER A 133 12.32 -10.70 10.64
N ASN A 134 10.98 -10.71 10.74
CA ASN A 134 10.13 -11.74 10.14
C ASN A 134 8.97 -11.18 9.28
N CYS A 135 8.94 -9.89 9.01
CA CYS A 135 7.84 -9.28 8.25
C CYS A 135 7.90 -9.53 6.75
N HIS A 136 9.06 -9.88 6.21
CA HIS A 136 9.22 -10.13 4.78
C HIS A 136 8.36 -11.29 4.28
N ARG A 137 7.72 -11.09 3.14
CA ARG A 137 7.06 -12.12 2.34
C ARG A 137 7.28 -11.79 0.85
N PRO A 138 7.37 -12.83 -0.01
CA PRO A 138 7.46 -12.61 -1.45
C PRO A 138 6.24 -11.84 -1.99
N PRO A 139 6.31 -11.32 -3.22
CA PRO A 139 5.16 -10.74 -3.90
C PRO A 139 3.96 -11.70 -3.89
N HIS A 140 2.77 -11.17 -3.60
CA HIS A 140 1.59 -12.01 -3.36
C HIS A 140 0.30 -11.48 -4.01
N VAL A 141 0.34 -10.27 -4.58
CA VAL A 141 -0.80 -9.70 -5.31
C VAL A 141 -0.64 -9.99 -6.78
N ALA A 142 -1.62 -10.72 -7.34
CA ALA A 142 -1.70 -11.07 -8.75
C ALA A 142 -2.71 -10.15 -9.48
N THR A 143 -2.45 -9.90 -10.75
CA THR A 143 -3.32 -9.10 -11.64
C THR A 143 -4.29 -9.99 -12.42
N ASP A 144 -5.33 -9.39 -13.02
CA ASP A 144 -6.18 -10.05 -14.00
C ASP A 144 -5.49 -10.03 -15.38
N PRO A 145 -5.23 -11.20 -16.01
CA PRO A 145 -4.57 -11.24 -17.32
C PRO A 145 -5.31 -10.47 -18.43
N LYS A 146 -6.64 -10.35 -18.35
CA LYS A 146 -7.42 -9.59 -19.32
C LYS A 146 -7.23 -8.08 -19.16
N LEU A 147 -7.18 -7.62 -17.92
CA LEU A 147 -6.85 -6.22 -17.62
C LEU A 147 -5.39 -5.90 -17.95
N ASP A 148 -4.48 -6.84 -17.74
CA ASP A 148 -3.07 -6.68 -18.10
C ASP A 148 -2.90 -6.40 -19.59
N GLU A 149 -3.58 -7.16 -20.46
CA GLU A 149 -3.53 -6.94 -21.89
C GLU A 149 -4.17 -5.61 -22.30
N LEU A 150 -5.32 -5.26 -21.70
CA LEU A 150 -5.97 -3.98 -21.94
C LEU A 150 -5.03 -2.81 -21.59
N TRP A 151 -4.44 -2.84 -20.38
CA TRP A 151 -3.58 -1.77 -19.90
C TRP A 151 -2.24 -1.75 -20.66
N LYS A 152 -1.74 -2.91 -21.08
CA LYS A 152 -0.59 -3.00 -21.95
C LYS A 152 -0.84 -2.28 -23.27
N CYS A 153 -1.90 -2.61 -23.98
CA CYS A 153 -2.26 -1.94 -25.24
C CYS A 153 -2.41 -0.43 -25.05
N ARG A 154 -3.05 -0.01 -23.96
CA ARG A 154 -3.27 1.40 -23.66
C ARG A 154 -1.97 2.14 -23.37
N VAL A 155 -1.12 1.60 -22.51
CA VAL A 155 0.17 2.20 -22.17
C VAL A 155 1.09 2.25 -23.38
N ASP A 156 1.16 1.17 -24.17
CA ASP A 156 1.99 1.12 -25.36
C ASP A 156 1.56 2.11 -26.43
N ALA A 157 0.26 2.42 -26.55
CA ALA A 157 -0.25 3.43 -27.47
C ALA A 157 0.12 4.87 -27.07
N LEU A 158 0.42 5.10 -25.78
CA LEU A 158 0.77 6.41 -25.22
C LEU A 158 2.28 6.58 -24.99
N TRP A 159 3.04 5.47 -25.09
CA TRP A 159 4.47 5.45 -24.84
C TRP A 159 5.27 5.87 -26.08
N ASP A 160 6.36 6.57 -25.87
CA ASP A 160 7.27 7.03 -26.94
C ASP A 160 8.11 5.92 -27.60
N GLY A 161 7.96 4.69 -27.15
CA GLY A 161 8.62 3.49 -27.66
C GLY A 161 10.08 3.29 -27.20
N LYS A 162 10.64 4.20 -26.39
CA LYS A 162 12.09 4.15 -26.02
C LYS A 162 12.40 4.49 -24.58
N SER A 163 11.69 5.43 -23.97
CA SER A 163 11.97 5.89 -22.60
C SER A 163 11.54 4.86 -21.54
N LYS A 164 12.17 4.91 -20.36
CA LYS A 164 11.68 4.15 -19.20
C LYS A 164 10.31 4.69 -18.79
N LYS A 165 9.34 3.78 -18.65
CA LYS A 165 7.99 4.11 -18.16
C LYS A 165 8.04 4.25 -16.64
N VAL A 166 7.85 5.46 -16.11
CA VAL A 166 7.92 5.76 -14.69
C VAL A 166 6.56 6.22 -14.19
N GLY A 167 5.93 5.39 -13.36
CA GLY A 167 4.70 5.75 -12.67
C GLY A 167 4.97 6.79 -11.58
N ILE A 168 4.09 7.78 -11.41
CA ILE A 168 4.22 8.79 -10.37
C ILE A 168 2.93 8.96 -9.56
N VAL A 169 3.08 9.09 -8.23
CA VAL A 169 1.99 9.43 -7.29
C VAL A 169 2.54 10.41 -6.26
N TRP A 170 1.98 11.62 -6.22
CA TRP A 170 2.52 12.71 -5.37
C TRP A 170 1.69 13.01 -4.14
N ALA A 171 0.43 12.53 -4.07
CA ALA A 171 -0.44 12.82 -2.95
C ALA A 171 -1.29 11.61 -2.56
N GLY A 172 -1.58 11.51 -1.27
CA GLY A 172 -2.48 10.51 -0.70
C GLY A 172 -3.93 10.99 -0.63
N ASP A 173 -4.72 10.30 0.20
CA ASP A 173 -6.09 10.68 0.51
C ASP A 173 -6.09 11.85 1.53
N PRO A 174 -6.66 13.01 1.19
CA PRO A 174 -6.70 14.18 2.08
C PRO A 174 -7.51 13.96 3.36
N ARG A 175 -8.32 12.90 3.43
CA ARG A 175 -9.04 12.49 4.66
C ARG A 175 -8.12 11.82 5.68
N HIS A 176 -6.93 11.40 5.27
CA HIS A 176 -5.96 10.81 6.17
C HIS A 176 -5.33 11.89 7.07
N GLY A 177 -5.36 11.69 8.39
CA GLY A 177 -4.94 12.72 9.37
C GLY A 177 -3.52 13.26 9.19
N ASN A 178 -2.61 12.47 8.61
CA ASN A 178 -1.22 12.86 8.35
C ASN A 178 -0.92 13.11 6.86
N ASP A 179 -1.95 13.31 6.02
CA ASP A 179 -1.74 13.47 4.58
C ASP A 179 -0.92 14.71 4.25
N HIS A 180 -1.13 15.81 4.99
CA HIS A 180 -0.41 17.08 4.84
C HIS A 180 1.12 16.94 5.02
N ALA A 181 1.60 15.91 5.71
CA ALA A 181 3.03 15.68 5.93
C ALA A 181 3.66 14.81 4.83
N ARG A 182 2.89 13.86 4.25
CA ARG A 182 3.39 12.89 3.28
C ARG A 182 3.12 13.26 1.81
N SER A 183 2.11 14.09 1.55
CA SER A 183 1.76 14.54 0.21
C SER A 183 2.59 15.74 -0.21
N LEU A 184 3.01 15.76 -1.48
CA LEU A 184 3.80 16.83 -2.08
C LEU A 184 2.96 17.51 -3.19
N PRO A 185 3.26 18.76 -3.55
CA PRO A 185 2.71 19.33 -4.78
C PRO A 185 3.32 18.64 -6.02
N LEU A 186 2.54 18.51 -7.09
CA LEU A 186 3.00 17.93 -8.36
C LEU A 186 4.29 18.60 -8.86
N ALA A 187 4.46 19.90 -8.65
CA ALA A 187 5.65 20.65 -9.06
C ALA A 187 6.97 20.03 -8.58
N GLN A 188 6.99 19.36 -7.43
CA GLN A 188 8.14 18.60 -6.95
C GLN A 188 8.40 17.36 -7.81
N PHE A 189 7.36 16.64 -8.18
CA PHE A 189 7.45 15.44 -9.01
C PHE A 189 7.77 15.74 -10.48
N LEU A 190 7.43 16.91 -10.99
CA LEU A 190 7.75 17.32 -12.36
C LEU A 190 9.27 17.34 -12.63
N LYS A 191 10.13 17.44 -11.61
CA LYS A 191 11.58 17.29 -11.76
C LYS A 191 11.97 15.94 -12.40
N ILE A 192 11.19 14.88 -12.19
CA ILE A 192 11.36 13.56 -12.77
C ILE A 192 11.18 13.60 -14.29
N SER A 193 10.22 14.38 -14.77
CA SER A 193 9.85 14.47 -16.19
C SER A 193 10.97 15.03 -17.07
N PHE A 194 11.90 15.78 -16.49
CA PHE A 194 13.03 16.37 -17.21
C PHE A 194 14.28 15.49 -17.23
N VAL A 195 14.21 14.28 -16.68
CA VAL A 195 15.31 13.30 -16.79
C VAL A 195 15.24 12.66 -18.18
N GLN A 196 16.28 12.82 -18.97
CA GLN A 196 16.36 12.26 -20.32
C GLN A 196 16.18 10.74 -20.28
N GLY A 197 15.30 10.21 -21.13
CA GLY A 197 14.99 8.80 -21.19
C GLY A 197 13.94 8.31 -20.19
N VAL A 198 13.21 9.25 -19.58
CA VAL A 198 12.04 9.00 -18.72
C VAL A 198 10.78 9.47 -19.41
N GLN A 199 9.75 8.65 -19.41
CA GLN A 199 8.38 9.06 -19.70
C GLN A 199 7.53 8.86 -18.44
N PRO A 200 7.00 9.95 -17.85
CA PRO A 200 6.20 9.86 -16.63
C PRO A 200 4.74 9.51 -16.94
N PHE A 201 4.20 8.59 -16.14
CA PHE A 201 2.80 8.18 -16.17
C PHE A 201 2.16 8.49 -14.81
N SER A 202 1.14 9.33 -14.78
CA SER A 202 0.42 9.66 -13.55
C SER A 202 -0.52 8.52 -13.15
N PHE A 203 -0.34 8.03 -11.93
CA PHE A 203 -1.24 7.13 -11.22
C PHE A 203 -2.08 7.88 -10.18
N GLN A 204 -1.98 9.20 -10.17
CA GLN A 204 -2.70 10.04 -9.21
C GLN A 204 -4.19 10.05 -9.52
N VAL A 205 -4.99 9.80 -8.48
CA VAL A 205 -6.44 9.89 -8.52
C VAL A 205 -6.96 10.97 -7.57
N GLY A 206 -8.24 11.29 -7.68
CA GLY A 206 -8.93 12.24 -6.83
C GLY A 206 -8.49 13.68 -7.04
N LYS A 207 -8.75 14.55 -6.05
CA LYS A 207 -8.55 16.00 -6.18
C LYS A 207 -7.12 16.41 -6.55
N ALA A 208 -6.12 15.68 -6.09
CA ALA A 208 -4.73 15.99 -6.38
C ALA A 208 -4.39 15.85 -7.87
N ALA A 209 -5.12 15.01 -8.63
CA ALA A 209 -4.94 14.86 -10.08
C ALA A 209 -5.25 16.15 -10.87
N GLU A 210 -6.09 17.03 -10.31
CA GLU A 210 -6.41 18.34 -10.94
C GLU A 210 -5.16 19.20 -11.16
N GLN A 211 -4.08 18.98 -10.40
CA GLN A 211 -2.81 19.68 -10.58
C GLN A 211 -2.16 19.42 -11.96
N LEU A 212 -2.51 18.32 -12.63
CA LEU A 212 -2.03 18.02 -13.99
C LEU A 212 -2.46 19.09 -15.00
N GLY A 213 -3.64 19.71 -14.80
CA GLY A 213 -4.10 20.80 -15.64
C GLY A 213 -3.22 22.05 -15.62
N SER A 214 -2.34 22.18 -14.62
CA SER A 214 -1.37 23.28 -14.49
C SER A 214 0.07 22.83 -14.81
N ALA A 215 0.28 21.57 -15.19
CA ALA A 215 1.60 21.10 -15.58
C ALA A 215 2.00 21.67 -16.95
N PRO A 216 3.27 22.05 -17.15
CA PRO A 216 3.72 22.52 -18.45
C PRO A 216 3.68 21.34 -19.46
N PRO A 217 3.24 21.60 -20.71
CA PRO A 217 3.11 20.55 -21.73
C PRO A 217 4.40 19.75 -21.97
N GLU A 218 5.55 20.41 -21.88
CA GLU A 218 6.88 19.83 -22.05
C GLU A 218 7.25 18.81 -20.95
N ALA A 219 6.53 18.78 -19.84
CA ALA A 219 6.68 17.74 -18.83
C ALA A 219 6.21 16.36 -19.34
N GLY A 220 5.35 16.33 -20.37
CA GLY A 220 4.95 15.10 -21.05
C GLY A 220 4.33 14.03 -20.14
N VAL A 221 3.68 14.44 -19.04
CA VAL A 221 3.05 13.50 -18.10
C VAL A 221 1.81 12.91 -18.74
N VAL A 222 1.77 11.59 -18.86
CA VAL A 222 0.59 10.85 -19.34
C VAL A 222 -0.31 10.52 -18.16
N ASP A 223 -1.57 11.00 -18.17
CA ASP A 223 -2.51 10.71 -17.10
C ASP A 223 -3.24 9.38 -17.33
N LEU A 224 -2.92 8.37 -16.53
CA LEU A 224 -3.64 7.09 -16.48
C LEU A 224 -4.72 7.09 -15.39
N GLY A 225 -4.52 7.88 -14.32
CA GLY A 225 -5.36 7.88 -13.13
C GLY A 225 -6.83 8.20 -13.40
N GLN A 226 -7.11 9.03 -14.42
CA GLN A 226 -8.47 9.38 -14.82
C GLN A 226 -9.33 8.18 -15.26
N ASP A 227 -8.71 7.08 -15.65
CA ASP A 227 -9.36 5.91 -16.21
C ASP A 227 -9.42 4.71 -15.23
N PHE A 228 -8.82 4.85 -14.05
CA PHE A 228 -8.89 3.81 -13.02
C PHE A 228 -10.28 3.78 -12.39
N ARG A 229 -10.86 2.59 -12.34
CA ARG A 229 -12.16 2.31 -11.70
C ARG A 229 -11.99 1.59 -10.37
N SER A 230 -10.90 0.82 -10.22
CA SER A 230 -10.55 0.08 -9.03
C SER A 230 -9.04 -0.08 -8.89
N PHE A 231 -8.59 -0.68 -7.78
CA PHE A 231 -7.19 -1.06 -7.62
C PHE A 231 -6.74 -2.16 -8.57
N ASP A 232 -7.67 -2.85 -9.22
CA ASP A 232 -7.35 -3.86 -10.23
C ASP A 232 -6.82 -3.21 -11.52
N ASP A 233 -7.44 -2.11 -11.95
CA ASP A 233 -6.91 -1.28 -13.03
C ASP A 233 -5.51 -0.73 -12.68
N THR A 234 -5.38 -0.19 -11.45
CA THR A 234 -4.11 0.34 -10.96
C THR A 234 -3.01 -0.74 -10.97
N ALA A 235 -3.31 -1.97 -10.53
CA ALA A 235 -2.38 -3.09 -10.51
C ALA A 235 -1.92 -3.46 -11.94
N SER A 236 -2.87 -3.61 -12.87
CA SER A 236 -2.57 -3.98 -14.25
C SER A 236 -1.80 -2.89 -14.99
N ALA A 237 -2.08 -1.61 -14.73
CA ALA A 237 -1.30 -0.49 -15.25
C ALA A 237 0.11 -0.43 -14.63
N LEU A 238 0.26 -0.66 -13.31
CA LEU A 238 1.56 -0.72 -12.62
C LEU A 238 2.47 -1.78 -13.22
N LYS A 239 1.93 -2.92 -13.61
CA LYS A 239 2.68 -4.01 -14.25
C LYS A 239 3.37 -3.59 -15.56
N GLN A 240 2.91 -2.52 -16.19
CA GLN A 240 3.50 -1.98 -17.42
C GLN A 240 4.64 -0.99 -17.13
N MET A 241 4.88 -0.62 -15.88
CA MET A 241 5.90 0.37 -15.50
C MET A 241 7.24 -0.29 -15.24
N ASN A 242 8.32 0.43 -15.53
CA ASN A 242 9.69 0.04 -15.16
C ASN A 242 10.01 0.42 -13.71
N LEU A 243 9.35 1.46 -13.21
CA LEU A 243 9.55 2.01 -11.86
C LEU A 243 8.29 2.76 -11.43
N LEU A 244 7.93 2.68 -10.17
CA LEU A 244 6.99 3.60 -9.52
C LEU A 244 7.76 4.54 -8.59
N ILE A 245 7.51 5.85 -8.64
CA ILE A 245 7.97 6.84 -7.66
C ILE A 245 6.72 7.43 -6.99
N SER A 246 6.59 7.22 -5.69
CA SER A 246 5.37 7.57 -4.96
C SER A 246 5.66 8.17 -3.60
N CYS A 247 4.82 9.08 -3.12
CA CYS A 247 4.74 9.30 -1.68
C CYS A 247 4.13 8.06 -0.98
N ASP A 248 4.08 8.06 0.35
CA ASP A 248 3.56 6.92 1.13
C ASP A 248 2.05 6.75 0.94
N THR A 249 1.65 5.89 0.00
CA THR A 249 0.26 5.67 -0.42
C THR A 249 -0.07 4.20 -0.62
N ALA A 250 -1.36 3.88 -0.76
CA ALA A 250 -1.83 2.53 -1.09
C ALA A 250 -1.23 2.00 -2.41
N VAL A 251 -0.97 2.88 -3.39
CA VAL A 251 -0.36 2.50 -4.67
C VAL A 251 1.09 2.03 -4.48
N ALA A 252 1.85 2.67 -3.58
CA ALA A 252 3.21 2.23 -3.23
C ALA A 252 3.21 0.84 -2.59
N HIS A 253 2.25 0.57 -1.69
CA HIS A 253 2.08 -0.75 -1.09
C HIS A 253 1.66 -1.80 -2.12
N LEU A 254 0.76 -1.45 -3.03
CA LEU A 254 0.34 -2.34 -4.12
C LEU A 254 1.54 -2.74 -5.00
N ALA A 255 2.32 -1.76 -5.44
CA ALA A 255 3.53 -2.00 -6.25
C ALA A 255 4.54 -2.90 -5.52
N GLY A 256 4.80 -2.62 -4.23
CA GLY A 256 5.67 -3.47 -3.40
C GLY A 256 5.15 -4.90 -3.23
N CYS A 257 3.83 -5.08 -3.06
CA CYS A 257 3.19 -6.40 -2.96
C CYS A 257 3.18 -7.17 -4.29
N MET A 258 3.34 -6.47 -5.41
CA MET A 258 3.49 -7.05 -6.75
C MET A 258 4.95 -7.29 -7.15
N GLY A 259 5.93 -6.83 -6.35
CA GLY A 259 7.35 -6.93 -6.67
C GLY A 259 7.83 -5.94 -7.73
N ILE A 260 7.09 -4.86 -7.96
CA ILE A 260 7.47 -3.81 -8.92
C ILE A 260 8.52 -2.91 -8.29
N PRO A 261 9.60 -2.53 -9.02
CA PRO A 261 10.55 -1.55 -8.54
C PRO A 261 9.84 -0.27 -8.10
N THR A 262 10.05 0.13 -6.85
CA THR A 262 9.31 1.25 -6.28
C THR A 262 10.23 2.11 -5.40
N TRP A 263 10.17 3.42 -5.60
CA TRP A 263 10.84 4.41 -4.77
C TRP A 263 9.79 5.20 -4.00
N ILE A 264 9.90 5.19 -2.67
CA ILE A 264 8.96 5.89 -1.81
C ILE A 264 9.65 7.12 -1.23
N VAL A 265 9.04 8.28 -1.45
CA VAL A 265 9.47 9.53 -0.82
C VAL A 265 8.73 9.71 0.51
N LEU A 266 9.47 9.93 1.58
CA LEU A 266 8.98 9.89 2.95
C LEU A 266 9.21 11.21 3.70
N PRO A 267 8.25 11.65 4.52
CA PRO A 267 8.44 12.81 5.40
C PRO A 267 9.38 12.50 6.56
N ASN A 268 9.76 13.53 7.28
CA ASN A 268 10.39 13.40 8.59
C ASN A 268 9.47 14.13 9.64
N PRO A 269 8.97 13.41 10.67
CA PRO A 269 9.17 11.99 10.92
C PRO A 269 8.40 11.10 9.93
N ARG A 270 8.97 9.92 9.63
CA ARG A 270 8.32 8.90 8.80
C ARG A 270 7.39 8.02 9.65
N GLU A 271 6.49 7.32 9.00
CA GLU A 271 5.58 6.38 9.65
C GLU A 271 6.35 5.16 10.17
N TRP A 272 5.88 4.52 11.25
CA TRP A 272 6.57 3.46 12.01
C TRP A 272 7.07 2.29 11.15
N ARG A 273 6.34 1.92 10.10
CA ARG A 273 6.69 0.77 9.24
C ARG A 273 7.96 0.96 8.43
N TRP A 274 8.34 2.21 8.19
CA TRP A 274 9.53 2.53 7.41
C TRP A 274 10.80 2.59 8.24
N LEU A 275 10.71 2.42 9.57
CA LEU A 275 11.80 2.53 10.53
C LEU A 275 12.58 3.84 10.38
N VAL A 276 13.58 4.06 11.23
CA VAL A 276 14.46 5.23 11.15
C VAL A 276 15.79 4.86 10.47
N ASP A 277 16.43 5.84 9.85
CA ASP A 277 17.80 5.77 9.32
C ASP A 277 18.07 4.60 8.35
N VAL A 278 17.06 4.21 7.57
CA VAL A 278 17.19 3.17 6.55
C VAL A 278 16.77 3.68 5.18
N SER A 279 17.43 3.19 4.12
CA SER A 279 17.11 3.47 2.71
C SER A 279 16.41 2.32 2.00
N THR A 280 16.23 1.20 2.69
CA THR A 280 15.48 0.01 2.26
C THR A 280 14.44 -0.36 3.28
N THR A 281 13.60 -1.34 2.99
CA THR A 281 12.58 -1.80 3.92
C THR A 281 12.57 -3.32 4.00
N ASN A 282 12.28 -3.86 5.17
CA ASN A 282 12.10 -5.30 5.36
C ASN A 282 10.75 -5.81 4.81
N TRP A 283 9.84 -4.91 4.44
CA TRP A 283 8.55 -5.29 3.88
C TRP A 283 8.62 -5.77 2.44
N TYR A 284 9.50 -5.16 1.62
CA TYR A 284 9.52 -5.34 0.16
C TYR A 284 10.95 -5.31 -0.37
N GLU A 285 11.34 -6.32 -1.15
CA GLU A 285 12.69 -6.40 -1.74
C GLU A 285 12.95 -5.33 -2.81
N THR A 286 11.90 -4.91 -3.51
CA THR A 286 11.99 -4.01 -4.66
C THR A 286 11.81 -2.54 -4.32
N VAL A 287 11.66 -2.21 -3.01
CA VAL A 287 11.38 -0.86 -2.55
C VAL A 287 12.62 -0.17 -2.01
N ARG A 288 12.86 1.06 -2.45
CA ARG A 288 13.85 2.00 -1.89
C ARG A 288 13.16 3.19 -1.25
N LEU A 289 13.74 3.71 -0.19
CA LEU A 289 13.20 4.81 0.60
C LEU A 289 14.06 6.05 0.44
N PHE A 290 13.42 7.17 0.13
CA PHE A 290 14.02 8.50 0.03
C PHE A 290 13.35 9.40 1.07
N SER A 291 14.05 9.72 2.14
CA SER A 291 13.45 10.42 3.27
C SER A 291 14.01 11.81 3.46
N GLN A 292 13.15 12.71 3.93
CA GLN A 292 13.59 14.02 4.38
C GLN A 292 14.62 13.90 5.51
N GLY A 293 15.73 14.60 5.39
CA GLY A 293 16.67 14.79 6.50
C GLY A 293 16.10 15.79 7.52
N THR A 294 15.53 16.88 7.02
CA THR A 294 14.86 17.92 7.80
C THR A 294 13.39 18.00 7.41
N PRO A 295 12.45 18.17 8.35
CA PRO A 295 11.02 18.28 8.05
C PRO A 295 10.71 19.34 6.98
N LYS A 296 9.88 19.00 6.02
CA LYS A 296 9.47 19.82 4.86
C LYS A 296 10.52 20.06 3.78
N ASP A 297 11.73 19.53 3.92
CA ASP A 297 12.76 19.62 2.87
C ASP A 297 12.53 18.54 1.78
N TRP A 298 11.54 18.78 0.93
CA TRP A 298 11.27 17.93 -0.22
C TRP A 298 12.24 18.18 -1.39
N ASP A 299 12.88 19.35 -1.44
CA ASP A 299 13.84 19.66 -2.50
C ASP A 299 15.04 18.72 -2.46
N SER A 300 15.65 18.53 -1.29
CA SER A 300 16.77 17.59 -1.11
C SER A 300 16.38 16.15 -1.46
N VAL A 301 15.16 15.72 -1.07
CA VAL A 301 14.64 14.39 -1.42
C VAL A 301 14.53 14.21 -2.92
N MET A 302 13.94 15.18 -3.62
CA MET A 302 13.75 15.10 -5.06
C MET A 302 15.05 15.22 -5.86
N VAL A 303 16.05 15.96 -5.34
CA VAL A 303 17.41 15.96 -5.90
C VAL A 303 18.02 14.57 -5.83
N ALA A 304 17.91 13.88 -4.70
CA ALA A 304 18.39 12.51 -4.55
C ALA A 304 17.66 11.53 -5.48
N VAL A 305 16.33 11.64 -5.58
CA VAL A 305 15.51 10.83 -6.49
C VAL A 305 15.95 11.03 -7.95
N VAL A 306 16.10 12.28 -8.41
CA VAL A 306 16.53 12.61 -9.77
C VAL A 306 17.94 12.07 -10.06
N SER A 307 18.87 12.23 -9.11
CA SER A 307 20.21 11.66 -9.24
C SER A 307 20.21 10.16 -9.46
N GLU A 308 19.48 9.42 -8.64
CA GLU A 308 19.35 7.97 -8.78
C GLU A 308 18.57 7.57 -10.05
N LEU A 309 17.64 8.40 -10.50
CA LEU A 309 16.88 8.14 -11.72
C LEU A 309 17.77 8.23 -12.97
N HIS A 310 18.73 9.14 -13.00
CA HIS A 310 19.74 9.18 -14.05
C HIS A 310 20.54 7.87 -14.12
N GLU A 311 20.89 7.27 -12.98
CA GLU A 311 21.59 5.98 -12.94
C GLU A 311 20.68 4.81 -13.36
N PHE A 312 19.40 4.88 -12.95
CA PHE A 312 18.40 3.85 -13.31
C PHE A 312 18.15 3.80 -14.83
N VAL A 313 18.09 4.94 -15.49
CA VAL A 313 17.86 5.00 -16.95
C VAL A 313 19.05 4.45 -17.75
N ARG A 314 20.27 4.57 -17.24
CA ARG A 314 21.49 4.07 -17.90
C ARG A 314 21.65 2.54 -17.85
N ARG A 315 20.93 1.86 -16.96
CA ARG A 315 20.91 0.39 -16.81
C ARG A 315 19.89 -0.23 -17.74
#